data_9fb4b5a85aec389beaead992e1187065
#
_entry.id   9fb4b5a85aec389beaead992e1187065
#
_cell.length_a   1.000
_cell.length_b   1.000
_cell.length_c   1.000
_cell.angle_alpha   90.00
_cell.angle_beta   90.00
_cell.angle_gamma   90.00
#
_symmetry.space_group_name_H-M   'P 1'
#
loop_
_entity.id
_entity.type
_entity.pdbx_description
1 polymer ?
#
loop_
_entity_poly.entity_id
_entity_poly.type
_entity_poly.pdbx_seq_one_letter_code
_entity_poly.pdbx_strand_id
1 'polypeptide(L)'
;MSLLAIWVSAKSNTSKTALVQLIGCWLFFTLLLPKLSQVTGQVFFPTPSKIEFDTAVEHELIQLGDSHDPNDPHFTGIRDSVLAANNVSSVKELDFNYGGLIMREGERLSTEVFRRHEQVLMEQYQQQQNMVRWTALVNPYIAIKNVSMALSGTDFYAYRNFQNQSEDYRYNLAQTMNNWQIKYIANNTSSSDKGAVMSNQYWKDFADFQHEHLAFSKIISNEQLSLFALLLWLGGLLLMANYSTKNLKAF
;
A
#
# COMPACT_ATOMS: atom_id res chain seq x y z
N MET A 1 26.10 11.50 -13.19
CA MET A 1 26.06 12.75 -14.02
C MET A 1 27.45 13.32 -14.28
N SER A 2 28.36 13.42 -13.31
CA SER A 2 29.70 14.01 -13.50
C SER A 2 30.53 13.33 -14.61
N LEU A 3 30.58 12.00 -14.64
CA LEU A 3 31.32 11.27 -15.69
C LEU A 3 30.71 11.48 -17.09
N LEU A 4 29.39 11.55 -17.19
CA LEU A 4 28.71 11.86 -18.44
C LEU A 4 28.98 13.31 -18.87
N ALA A 5 29.03 14.26 -17.93
CA ALA A 5 29.37 15.64 -18.20
C ALA A 5 30.80 15.78 -18.73
N ILE A 6 31.77 15.09 -18.12
CA ILE A 6 33.18 15.07 -18.58
C ILE A 6 33.24 14.50 -20.00
N TRP A 7 32.57 13.38 -20.26
CA TRP A 7 32.59 12.75 -21.58
C TRP A 7 31.97 13.62 -22.68
N VAL A 8 30.78 14.22 -22.41
CA VAL A 8 30.09 15.15 -23.35
C VAL A 8 30.96 16.37 -23.60
N SER A 9 31.56 16.96 -22.54
CA SER A 9 32.44 18.14 -22.68
C SER A 9 33.70 17.83 -23.50
N ALA A 10 34.32 16.66 -23.28
CA ALA A 10 35.52 16.26 -24.03
C ALA A 10 35.22 16.01 -25.51
N LYS A 11 33.99 15.66 -25.89
CA LYS A 11 33.61 15.33 -27.26
C LYS A 11 32.93 16.48 -28.01
N SER A 12 32.56 17.54 -27.32
CA SER A 12 31.88 18.69 -27.89
C SER A 12 32.82 19.71 -28.46
N ASN A 13 32.49 20.23 -29.67
CA ASN A 13 33.32 21.22 -30.34
C ASN A 13 33.27 22.62 -29.70
N THR A 14 32.19 22.92 -28.95
CA THR A 14 32.02 24.22 -28.26
C THR A 14 31.34 24.03 -26.91
N SER A 15 31.64 24.94 -25.98
CA SER A 15 30.98 24.96 -24.64
C SER A 15 29.44 25.11 -24.73
N LYS A 16 28.94 25.85 -25.74
CA LYS A 16 27.49 26.00 -25.97
C LYS A 16 26.86 24.68 -26.35
N THR A 17 27.47 23.92 -27.25
CA THR A 17 26.98 22.60 -27.68
C THR A 17 27.00 21.59 -26.51
N ALA A 18 28.08 21.59 -25.71
CA ALA A 18 28.16 20.75 -24.53
C ALA A 18 27.03 21.04 -23.52
N LEU A 19 26.77 22.32 -23.25
CA LEU A 19 25.71 22.73 -22.33
C LEU A 19 24.33 22.28 -22.81
N VAL A 20 23.99 22.52 -24.10
CA VAL A 20 22.68 22.11 -24.67
C VAL A 20 22.50 20.60 -24.61
N GLN A 21 23.52 19.83 -24.95
CA GLN A 21 23.48 18.35 -24.85
C GLN A 21 23.28 17.87 -23.42
N LEU A 22 23.98 18.47 -22.44
CA LEU A 22 23.87 18.09 -21.04
C LEU A 22 22.48 18.43 -20.46
N ILE A 23 21.93 19.61 -20.79
CA ILE A 23 20.55 19.97 -20.39
C ILE A 23 19.54 19.00 -21.04
N GLY A 24 19.69 18.68 -22.32
CA GLY A 24 18.84 17.70 -23.01
C GLY A 24 18.90 16.31 -22.36
N CYS A 25 20.09 15.81 -22.06
CA CYS A 25 20.27 14.56 -21.33
C CYS A 25 19.63 14.60 -19.94
N TRP A 26 19.84 15.69 -19.22
CA TRP A 26 19.26 15.86 -17.89
C TRP A 26 17.73 15.82 -17.94
N LEU A 27 17.09 16.61 -18.80
CA LEU A 27 15.64 16.61 -19.01
C LEU A 27 15.12 15.23 -19.40
N PHE A 28 15.82 14.56 -20.32
CA PHE A 28 15.44 13.23 -20.78
C PHE A 28 15.43 12.21 -19.64
N PHE A 29 16.54 12.10 -18.88
CA PHE A 29 16.68 11.10 -17.82
C PHE A 29 15.87 11.43 -16.55
N THR A 30 15.66 12.72 -16.23
CA THR A 30 14.98 13.09 -14.98
C THR A 30 13.49 13.36 -15.13
N LEU A 31 13.02 13.78 -16.28
CA LEU A 31 11.62 14.13 -16.51
C LEU A 31 10.94 13.21 -17.54
N LEU A 32 11.48 13.13 -18.77
CA LEU A 32 10.78 12.47 -19.87
C LEU A 32 10.70 10.95 -19.66
N LEU A 33 11.81 10.30 -19.44
CA LEU A 33 11.88 8.84 -19.31
C LEU A 33 11.10 8.30 -18.09
N PRO A 34 11.19 8.91 -16.89
CA PRO A 34 10.35 8.51 -15.77
C PRO A 34 8.85 8.67 -16.05
N LYS A 35 8.46 9.77 -16.67
CA LYS A 35 7.04 9.99 -17.01
C LYS A 35 6.53 8.99 -18.03
N LEU A 36 7.30 8.71 -19.07
CA LEU A 36 6.96 7.69 -20.09
C LEU A 36 6.80 6.32 -19.45
N SER A 37 7.72 5.91 -18.56
CA SER A 37 7.63 4.61 -17.89
C SER A 37 6.39 4.50 -16.98
N GLN A 38 6.01 5.57 -16.28
CA GLN A 38 4.78 5.59 -15.49
C GLN A 38 3.54 5.45 -16.36
N VAL A 39 3.43 6.25 -17.43
CA VAL A 39 2.29 6.17 -18.36
C VAL A 39 2.18 4.79 -18.99
N THR A 40 3.31 4.22 -19.40
CA THR A 40 3.37 2.86 -19.96
C THR A 40 2.86 1.84 -18.93
N GLY A 41 3.30 1.93 -17.66
CA GLY A 41 2.81 1.08 -16.59
C GLY A 41 1.29 1.17 -16.40
N GLN A 42 0.73 2.37 -16.41
CA GLN A 42 -0.73 2.59 -16.29
C GLN A 42 -1.52 2.02 -17.48
N VAL A 43 -0.97 2.09 -18.70
CA VAL A 43 -1.62 1.53 -19.90
C VAL A 43 -1.64 0.00 -19.87
N PHE A 44 -0.54 -0.64 -19.45
CA PHE A 44 -0.45 -2.10 -19.40
C PHE A 44 -1.13 -2.73 -18.20
N PHE A 45 -1.17 -2.01 -17.07
CA PHE A 45 -1.79 -2.46 -15.82
C PHE A 45 -2.76 -1.40 -15.31
N PRO A 46 -3.92 -1.23 -15.98
CA PRO A 46 -4.90 -0.23 -15.59
C PRO A 46 -5.45 -0.56 -14.20
N THR A 47 -5.61 0.47 -13.38
CA THR A 47 -6.24 0.37 -12.07
C THR A 47 -7.64 0.95 -12.12
N PRO A 48 -8.61 0.41 -11.36
CA PRO A 48 -9.92 0.99 -11.26
C PRO A 48 -9.85 2.42 -10.70
N SER A 49 -10.78 3.25 -11.08
CA SER A 49 -11.01 4.52 -10.41
C SER A 49 -11.53 4.28 -8.99
N LYS A 50 -11.44 5.31 -8.13
CA LYS A 50 -11.98 5.21 -6.78
C LYS A 50 -13.47 4.84 -6.77
N ILE A 51 -14.25 5.40 -7.69
CA ILE A 51 -15.70 5.12 -7.81
C ILE A 51 -15.95 3.66 -8.19
N GLU A 52 -15.22 3.13 -9.16
CA GLU A 52 -15.33 1.73 -9.57
C GLU A 52 -14.93 0.78 -8.43
N PHE A 53 -13.87 1.11 -7.70
CA PHE A 53 -13.44 0.33 -6.54
C PHE A 53 -14.51 0.33 -5.44
N ASP A 54 -14.98 1.50 -5.02
CA ASP A 54 -15.98 1.65 -3.97
C ASP A 54 -17.29 0.93 -4.35
N THR A 55 -17.74 1.08 -5.60
CA THR A 55 -18.96 0.41 -6.11
C THR A 55 -18.79 -1.12 -6.16
N ALA A 56 -17.61 -1.63 -6.52
CA ALA A 56 -17.37 -3.06 -6.54
C ALA A 56 -17.36 -3.67 -5.13
N VAL A 57 -16.77 -2.97 -4.16
CA VAL A 57 -16.79 -3.36 -2.75
C VAL A 57 -18.24 -3.36 -2.20
N GLU A 58 -18.98 -2.28 -2.42
CA GLU A 58 -20.38 -2.16 -1.97
C GLU A 58 -21.28 -3.23 -2.57
N HIS A 59 -21.15 -3.47 -3.88
CA HIS A 59 -21.94 -4.50 -4.56
C HIS A 59 -21.68 -5.90 -4.00
N GLU A 60 -20.42 -6.23 -3.71
CA GLU A 60 -20.08 -7.54 -3.12
C GLU A 60 -20.55 -7.64 -1.68
N LEU A 61 -20.48 -6.56 -0.89
CA LEU A 61 -20.99 -6.53 0.48
C LEU A 61 -22.50 -6.79 0.53
N ILE A 62 -23.28 -6.13 -0.34
CA ILE A 62 -24.73 -6.34 -0.43
C ILE A 62 -25.07 -7.80 -0.77
N GLN A 63 -24.22 -8.45 -1.58
CA GLN A 63 -24.45 -9.87 -1.92
C GLN A 63 -24.09 -10.83 -0.79
N LEU A 64 -23.12 -10.50 0.06
CA LEU A 64 -22.69 -11.34 1.17
C LEU A 64 -23.53 -11.15 2.44
N GLY A 65 -24.04 -9.95 2.66
CA GLY A 65 -24.90 -9.61 3.76
C GLY A 65 -24.76 -8.16 4.21
N ASP A 66 -25.90 -7.49 4.34
CA ASP A 66 -25.98 -6.13 4.86
C ASP A 66 -26.45 -6.15 6.33
N SER A 67 -25.55 -5.80 7.23
CA SER A 67 -25.83 -5.72 8.67
C SER A 67 -26.85 -4.62 9.04
N HIS A 68 -27.16 -3.71 8.12
CA HIS A 68 -28.13 -2.63 8.31
C HIS A 68 -29.53 -3.00 7.80
N ASP A 69 -29.67 -4.08 7.01
CA ASP A 69 -30.96 -4.61 6.59
C ASP A 69 -31.47 -5.66 7.60
N PRO A 70 -32.53 -5.38 8.36
CA PRO A 70 -33.08 -6.33 9.32
C PRO A 70 -33.60 -7.64 8.69
N ASN A 71 -33.84 -7.65 7.37
CA ASN A 71 -34.34 -8.79 6.62
C ASN A 71 -33.25 -9.51 5.80
N ASP A 72 -32.03 -9.07 5.92
CA ASP A 72 -30.91 -9.70 5.21
C ASP A 72 -30.81 -11.20 5.53
N PRO A 73 -30.73 -12.10 4.53
CA PRO A 73 -30.74 -13.55 4.75
C PRO A 73 -29.57 -14.04 5.60
N HIS A 74 -28.38 -13.46 5.46
CA HIS A 74 -27.19 -13.83 6.22
C HIS A 74 -27.39 -13.49 7.71
N PHE A 75 -27.82 -12.27 8.00
CA PHE A 75 -27.98 -11.79 9.38
C PHE A 75 -29.23 -12.36 10.06
N THR A 76 -30.31 -12.64 9.31
CA THR A 76 -31.47 -13.39 9.85
C THR A 76 -31.08 -14.83 10.17
N GLY A 77 -30.28 -15.50 9.36
CA GLY A 77 -29.77 -16.84 9.64
C GLY A 77 -28.90 -16.88 10.91
N ILE A 78 -28.06 -15.87 11.14
CA ILE A 78 -27.28 -15.73 12.39
C ILE A 78 -28.23 -15.54 13.57
N ARG A 79 -29.22 -14.66 13.45
CA ARG A 79 -30.21 -14.42 14.51
C ARG A 79 -30.89 -15.70 14.92
N ASP A 80 -31.43 -16.43 13.95
CA ASP A 80 -32.21 -17.63 14.20
C ASP A 80 -31.36 -18.74 14.83
N SER A 81 -30.13 -18.87 14.38
CA SER A 81 -29.13 -19.80 14.94
C SER A 81 -28.78 -19.45 16.39
N VAL A 82 -28.58 -18.17 16.69
CA VAL A 82 -28.27 -17.68 18.05
C VAL A 82 -29.43 -17.90 18.99
N LEU A 83 -30.69 -17.58 18.58
CA LEU A 83 -31.87 -17.81 19.38
C LEU A 83 -32.09 -19.29 19.70
N ALA A 84 -31.92 -20.15 18.69
CA ALA A 84 -32.02 -21.59 18.87
C ALA A 84 -30.93 -22.14 19.83
N ALA A 85 -29.69 -21.68 19.70
CA ALA A 85 -28.58 -22.13 20.55
C ALA A 85 -28.73 -21.72 22.01
N ASN A 86 -29.45 -20.63 22.29
CA ASN A 86 -29.72 -20.13 23.66
C ASN A 86 -31.07 -20.53 24.19
N ASN A 87 -31.91 -21.27 23.42
CA ASN A 87 -33.27 -21.67 23.78
C ASN A 87 -34.20 -20.49 24.16
N VAL A 88 -34.04 -19.36 23.45
CA VAL A 88 -34.84 -18.15 23.67
C VAL A 88 -35.64 -17.80 22.41
N SER A 89 -36.75 -17.10 22.59
CA SER A 89 -37.69 -16.74 21.50
C SER A 89 -37.42 -15.34 20.93
N SER A 90 -36.66 -14.52 21.65
CA SER A 90 -36.45 -13.13 21.30
C SER A 90 -35.01 -12.71 21.60
N VAL A 91 -34.47 -11.84 20.75
CA VAL A 91 -33.14 -11.21 20.93
C VAL A 91 -33.02 -10.51 22.31
N LYS A 92 -34.14 -9.98 22.84
CA LYS A 92 -34.19 -9.32 24.14
C LYS A 92 -33.94 -10.25 25.33
N GLU A 93 -34.12 -11.55 25.16
CA GLU A 93 -33.95 -12.57 26.20
C GLU A 93 -32.50 -13.09 26.27
N LEU A 94 -31.63 -12.67 25.33
CA LEU A 94 -30.23 -13.05 25.35
C LEU A 94 -29.48 -12.38 26.51
N ASP A 95 -28.57 -13.10 27.13
CA ASP A 95 -27.74 -12.67 28.24
C ASP A 95 -26.55 -11.84 27.82
N PHE A 96 -26.34 -11.64 26.53
CA PHE A 96 -25.29 -10.83 25.92
C PHE A 96 -25.84 -9.84 24.89
N ASN A 97 -25.03 -8.84 24.51
CA ASN A 97 -25.45 -7.83 23.55
C ASN A 97 -25.42 -8.36 22.11
N TYR A 98 -26.61 -8.62 21.57
CA TYR A 98 -26.78 -9.09 20.18
C TYR A 98 -26.31 -8.07 19.14
N GLY A 99 -26.51 -6.76 19.39
CA GLY A 99 -26.03 -5.71 18.50
C GLY A 99 -24.52 -5.76 18.31
N GLY A 100 -23.76 -6.02 19.38
CA GLY A 100 -22.31 -6.22 19.29
C GLY A 100 -21.91 -7.44 18.46
N LEU A 101 -22.71 -8.52 18.50
CA LEU A 101 -22.48 -9.69 17.66
C LEU A 101 -22.67 -9.37 16.16
N ILE A 102 -23.73 -8.65 15.82
CA ILE A 102 -24.00 -8.22 14.44
C ILE A 102 -22.92 -7.25 13.95
N MET A 103 -22.50 -6.29 14.76
CA MET A 103 -21.39 -5.38 14.42
C MET A 103 -20.07 -6.13 14.20
N ARG A 104 -19.79 -7.14 15.03
CA ARG A 104 -18.60 -7.99 14.88
C ARG A 104 -18.60 -8.74 13.55
N GLU A 105 -19.72 -9.31 13.17
CA GLU A 105 -19.87 -10.05 11.91
C GLU A 105 -19.85 -9.11 10.70
N GLY A 106 -20.57 -7.97 10.76
CA GLY A 106 -20.55 -6.95 9.72
C GLY A 106 -19.13 -6.41 9.47
N GLU A 107 -18.37 -6.12 10.54
CA GLU A 107 -16.98 -5.71 10.43
C GLU A 107 -16.10 -6.81 9.81
N ARG A 108 -16.32 -8.08 10.15
CA ARG A 108 -15.62 -9.21 9.56
C ARG A 108 -15.86 -9.29 8.04
N LEU A 109 -17.13 -9.24 7.61
CA LEU A 109 -17.48 -9.27 6.19
C LEU A 109 -16.91 -8.06 5.44
N SER A 110 -17.11 -6.87 5.98
CA SER A 110 -16.59 -5.63 5.36
C SER A 110 -15.09 -5.66 5.19
N THR A 111 -14.36 -6.10 6.22
CA THR A 111 -12.89 -6.19 6.17
C THR A 111 -12.45 -7.26 5.17
N GLU A 112 -13.12 -8.41 5.11
CA GLU A 112 -12.77 -9.49 4.17
C GLU A 112 -12.95 -9.05 2.71
N VAL A 113 -14.07 -8.41 2.38
CA VAL A 113 -14.35 -7.90 1.03
C VAL A 113 -13.36 -6.80 0.67
N PHE A 114 -13.20 -5.81 1.55
CA PHE A 114 -12.29 -4.69 1.30
C PHE A 114 -10.86 -5.17 1.05
N ARG A 115 -10.32 -6.05 1.90
CA ARG A 115 -8.97 -6.61 1.76
C ARG A 115 -8.78 -7.37 0.46
N ARG A 116 -9.80 -8.09 -0.01
CA ARG A 116 -9.75 -8.81 -1.29
C ARG A 116 -9.60 -7.84 -2.46
N HIS A 117 -10.44 -6.82 -2.51
CA HIS A 117 -10.37 -5.79 -3.54
C HIS A 117 -9.09 -4.96 -3.47
N GLU A 118 -8.67 -4.59 -2.25
CA GLU A 118 -7.42 -3.87 -2.02
C GLU A 118 -6.20 -4.69 -2.45
N GLN A 119 -6.17 -5.99 -2.17
CA GLN A 119 -5.07 -6.86 -2.60
C GLN A 119 -4.92 -6.85 -4.13
N VAL A 120 -6.01 -6.99 -4.87
CA VAL A 120 -5.99 -6.92 -6.35
C VAL A 120 -5.48 -5.57 -6.82
N LEU A 121 -5.94 -4.47 -6.23
CA LEU A 121 -5.49 -3.11 -6.53
C LEU A 121 -3.99 -2.94 -6.26
N MET A 122 -3.50 -3.42 -5.11
CA MET A 122 -2.08 -3.35 -4.74
C MET A 122 -1.20 -4.21 -5.65
N GLU A 123 -1.70 -5.34 -6.14
CA GLU A 123 -1.01 -6.15 -7.13
C GLU A 123 -0.87 -5.42 -8.47
N GLN A 124 -1.91 -4.71 -8.93
CA GLN A 124 -1.84 -3.88 -10.13
C GLN A 124 -0.82 -2.74 -9.98
N TYR A 125 -0.84 -2.03 -8.85
CA TYR A 125 0.20 -1.02 -8.55
C TYR A 125 1.60 -1.63 -8.50
N GLN A 126 1.76 -2.82 -7.93
CA GLN A 126 3.04 -3.53 -7.93
C GLN A 126 3.55 -3.82 -9.34
N GLN A 127 2.67 -4.23 -10.26
CA GLN A 127 3.04 -4.46 -11.66
C GLN A 127 3.46 -3.16 -12.35
N GLN A 128 2.74 -2.06 -12.13
CA GLN A 128 3.15 -0.73 -12.63
C GLN A 128 4.52 -0.33 -12.08
N GLN A 129 4.76 -0.51 -10.79
CA GLN A 129 6.06 -0.22 -10.17
C GLN A 129 7.17 -1.11 -10.73
N ASN A 130 6.91 -2.38 -10.98
CA ASN A 130 7.88 -3.29 -11.58
C ASN A 130 8.30 -2.83 -12.99
N MET A 131 7.36 -2.34 -13.82
CA MET A 131 7.71 -1.75 -15.12
C MET A 131 8.63 -0.54 -14.98
N VAL A 132 8.31 0.38 -14.07
CA VAL A 132 9.17 1.53 -13.80
C VAL A 132 10.57 1.08 -13.32
N ARG A 133 10.65 0.04 -12.48
CA ARG A 133 11.91 -0.50 -11.98
C ARG A 133 12.80 -1.06 -13.07
N TRP A 134 12.24 -1.74 -14.08
CA TRP A 134 13.02 -2.23 -15.21
C TRP A 134 13.70 -1.10 -16.00
N THR A 135 13.10 0.09 -16.04
CA THR A 135 13.72 1.25 -16.69
C THR A 135 14.96 1.76 -15.97
N ALA A 136 15.25 1.30 -14.74
CA ALA A 136 16.50 1.57 -14.03
C ALA A 136 17.74 1.08 -14.80
N LEU A 137 17.61 0.02 -15.60
CA LEU A 137 18.69 -0.48 -16.46
C LEU A 137 19.10 0.56 -17.52
N VAL A 138 18.17 1.36 -18.01
CA VAL A 138 18.39 2.40 -19.02
C VAL A 138 18.54 3.78 -18.37
N ASN A 139 18.05 3.96 -17.16
CA ASN A 139 18.03 5.24 -16.48
C ASN A 139 18.64 5.16 -15.06
N PRO A 140 19.90 5.57 -14.89
CA PRO A 140 20.57 5.51 -13.59
C PRO A 140 19.91 6.42 -12.53
N TYR A 141 19.19 7.46 -12.95
CA TYR A 141 18.43 8.30 -12.03
C TYR A 141 17.31 7.52 -11.33
N ILE A 142 16.58 6.67 -12.07
CA ILE A 142 15.55 5.81 -11.47
C ILE A 142 16.17 4.81 -10.50
N ALA A 143 17.30 4.22 -10.83
CA ALA A 143 18.01 3.31 -9.93
C ALA A 143 18.39 3.99 -8.60
N ILE A 144 18.99 5.20 -8.67
CA ILE A 144 19.34 5.99 -7.47
C ILE A 144 18.07 6.35 -6.68
N LYS A 145 17.03 6.81 -7.36
CA LYS A 145 15.75 7.17 -6.73
C LYS A 145 15.15 5.98 -5.99
N ASN A 146 15.05 4.81 -6.61
CA ASN A 146 14.48 3.62 -6.00
C ASN A 146 15.25 3.20 -4.74
N VAL A 147 16.57 3.09 -4.82
CA VAL A 147 17.40 2.74 -3.65
C VAL A 147 17.28 3.78 -2.54
N SER A 148 17.27 5.07 -2.89
CA SER A 148 17.10 6.15 -1.91
C SER A 148 15.74 6.09 -1.22
N MET A 149 14.65 5.88 -1.97
CA MET A 149 13.31 5.75 -1.41
C MET A 149 13.18 4.51 -0.52
N ALA A 150 13.75 3.38 -0.94
CA ALA A 150 13.72 2.15 -0.16
C ALA A 150 14.49 2.29 1.17
N LEU A 151 15.68 2.89 1.15
CA LEU A 151 16.47 3.13 2.35
C LEU A 151 15.84 4.16 3.30
N SER A 152 15.08 5.11 2.78
CA SER A 152 14.35 6.10 3.61
C SER A 152 12.96 5.63 4.04
N GLY A 153 12.52 4.42 3.64
CA GLY A 153 11.20 3.91 3.98
C GLY A 153 10.04 4.64 3.29
N THR A 154 10.27 5.23 2.11
CA THR A 154 9.27 6.01 1.35
C THR A 154 8.92 5.35 0.02
N ASP A 155 9.35 4.12 -0.20
CA ASP A 155 9.02 3.32 -1.37
C ASP A 155 7.65 2.63 -1.25
N PHE A 156 7.21 2.00 -2.33
CA PHE A 156 5.93 1.29 -2.37
C PHE A 156 5.86 0.11 -1.39
N TYR A 157 6.97 -0.57 -1.12
CA TYR A 157 6.98 -1.70 -0.18
C TYR A 157 6.84 -1.24 1.27
N ALA A 158 7.48 -0.13 1.64
CA ALA A 158 7.31 0.49 2.94
C ALA A 158 5.88 1.00 3.15
N TYR A 159 5.29 1.65 2.12
CA TYR A 159 3.89 2.05 2.14
C TYR A 159 2.95 0.87 2.35
N ARG A 160 3.10 -0.20 1.56
CA ARG A 160 2.27 -1.41 1.68
C ARG A 160 2.43 -2.09 3.04
N ASN A 161 3.65 -2.13 3.57
CA ASN A 161 3.91 -2.66 4.91
C ASN A 161 3.17 -1.88 5.99
N PHE A 162 3.24 -0.55 5.93
CA PHE A 162 2.49 0.32 6.85
C PHE A 162 0.97 0.13 6.71
N GLN A 163 0.46 0.11 5.49
CA GLN A 163 -0.97 -0.04 5.21
C GLN A 163 -1.52 -1.35 5.78
N ASN A 164 -0.82 -2.46 5.55
CA ASN A 164 -1.23 -3.77 6.07
C ASN A 164 -1.25 -3.78 7.61
N GLN A 165 -0.20 -3.27 8.26
CA GLN A 165 -0.13 -3.24 9.73
C GLN A 165 -1.20 -2.31 10.34
N SER A 166 -1.45 -1.16 9.73
CA SER A 166 -2.48 -0.23 10.21
C SER A 166 -3.88 -0.79 10.05
N GLU A 167 -4.15 -1.51 8.97
CA GLU A 167 -5.44 -2.17 8.75
C GLU A 167 -5.63 -3.37 9.70
N ASP A 168 -4.60 -4.16 9.94
CA ASP A 168 -4.64 -5.24 10.94
C ASP A 168 -4.92 -4.69 12.35
N TYR A 169 -4.26 -3.58 12.70
CA TYR A 169 -4.51 -2.90 13.98
C TYR A 169 -5.95 -2.37 14.06
N ARG A 170 -6.43 -1.68 13.02
CA ARG A 170 -7.80 -1.17 12.94
C ARG A 170 -8.83 -2.29 13.13
N TYR A 171 -8.65 -3.39 12.40
CA TYR A 171 -9.55 -4.55 12.49
C TYR A 171 -9.54 -5.16 13.89
N ASN A 172 -8.37 -5.38 14.48
CA ASN A 172 -8.24 -5.92 15.83
C ASN A 172 -8.87 -5.01 16.88
N LEU A 173 -8.71 -3.69 16.73
CA LEU A 173 -9.34 -2.71 17.59
C LEU A 173 -10.86 -2.79 17.49
N ALA A 174 -11.42 -2.75 16.27
CA ALA A 174 -12.85 -2.84 16.02
C ALA A 174 -13.46 -4.15 16.57
N GLN A 175 -12.79 -5.29 16.32
CA GLN A 175 -13.24 -6.58 16.85
C GLN A 175 -13.15 -6.67 18.37
N THR A 176 -12.14 -6.07 18.97
CA THR A 176 -12.04 -6.00 20.45
C THR A 176 -13.16 -5.15 21.03
N MET A 177 -13.45 -4.00 20.42
CA MET A 177 -14.60 -3.14 20.84
C MET A 177 -15.93 -3.87 20.72
N ASN A 178 -16.17 -4.57 19.61
CA ASN A 178 -17.37 -5.36 19.42
C ASN A 178 -17.48 -6.49 20.46
N ASN A 179 -16.38 -7.17 20.77
CA ASN A 179 -16.35 -8.20 21.81
C ASN A 179 -16.62 -7.62 23.20
N TRP A 180 -16.12 -6.43 23.51
CA TRP A 180 -16.44 -5.74 24.76
C TRP A 180 -17.92 -5.34 24.83
N GLN A 181 -18.47 -4.86 23.71
CA GLN A 181 -19.92 -4.58 23.63
C GLN A 181 -20.75 -5.83 23.91
N ILE A 182 -20.41 -6.95 23.28
CA ILE A 182 -21.09 -8.23 23.50
C ILE A 182 -21.08 -8.61 24.98
N LYS A 183 -19.94 -8.44 25.65
CA LYS A 183 -19.70 -8.96 27.00
C LYS A 183 -20.15 -8.02 28.12
N TYR A 184 -19.98 -6.71 27.95
CA TYR A 184 -20.09 -5.75 29.05
C TYR A 184 -21.28 -4.80 28.93
N ILE A 185 -21.92 -4.71 27.76
CA ILE A 185 -23.11 -3.85 27.56
C ILE A 185 -24.34 -4.73 27.55
N ALA A 186 -25.32 -4.42 28.42
CA ALA A 186 -26.55 -5.16 28.46
C ALA A 186 -27.36 -5.00 27.15
N ASN A 187 -28.07 -6.08 26.75
CA ASN A 187 -28.80 -6.12 25.48
C ASN A 187 -30.00 -5.13 25.41
N ASN A 188 -30.52 -4.71 26.53
CA ASN A 188 -31.72 -3.85 26.64
C ASN A 188 -31.40 -2.37 26.92
N THR A 189 -30.14 -1.96 26.86
CA THR A 189 -29.76 -0.56 27.11
C THR A 189 -29.90 0.29 25.85
N SER A 190 -30.55 1.44 25.99
CA SER A 190 -30.55 2.50 24.99
C SER A 190 -29.20 3.19 24.96
N SER A 191 -28.77 3.71 23.82
CA SER A 191 -27.53 4.49 23.69
C SER A 191 -27.43 5.72 24.61
N SER A 192 -28.62 6.16 25.12
CA SER A 192 -28.74 7.25 26.12
C SER A 192 -28.56 6.79 27.56
N ASP A 193 -28.56 5.48 27.84
CA ASP A 193 -28.48 4.95 29.20
C ASP A 193 -27.02 4.91 29.68
N LYS A 194 -26.79 5.27 30.94
CA LYS A 194 -25.43 5.20 31.53
C LYS A 194 -24.81 3.81 31.51
N GLY A 195 -25.63 2.75 31.45
CA GLY A 195 -25.21 1.36 31.33
C GLY A 195 -24.69 0.99 29.93
N ALA A 196 -24.93 1.84 28.90
CA ALA A 196 -24.43 1.65 27.55
C ALA A 196 -22.99 2.17 27.36
N VAL A 197 -22.39 2.76 28.39
CA VAL A 197 -21.04 3.35 28.36
C VAL A 197 -20.06 2.41 29.06
N MET A 198 -19.00 2.08 28.37
CA MET A 198 -17.90 1.29 28.96
C MET A 198 -16.96 2.15 29.79
N SER A 199 -16.38 1.55 30.84
CA SER A 199 -15.37 2.21 31.66
C SER A 199 -14.10 2.52 30.86
N ASN A 200 -13.49 3.69 31.12
CA ASN A 200 -12.22 4.09 30.54
C ASN A 200 -11.06 3.11 30.85
N GLN A 201 -11.22 2.24 31.82
CA GLN A 201 -10.21 1.25 32.18
C GLN A 201 -9.90 0.29 31.04
N TYR A 202 -10.93 -0.14 30.27
CA TYR A 202 -10.74 -1.05 29.13
C TYR A 202 -9.90 -0.44 28.01
N TRP A 203 -9.97 0.88 27.83
CA TRP A 203 -9.17 1.58 26.82
C TRP A 203 -7.69 1.67 27.16
N LYS A 204 -7.36 1.71 28.47
CA LYS A 204 -5.97 1.82 28.92
C LYS A 204 -5.17 0.55 28.66
N ASP A 205 -5.86 -0.58 28.58
CA ASP A 205 -5.24 -1.89 28.40
C ASP A 205 -5.07 -2.26 26.91
N PHE A 206 -5.63 -1.44 25.99
CA PHE A 206 -5.46 -1.66 24.56
C PHE A 206 -4.15 -1.03 24.10
N ALA A 207 -3.27 -1.86 23.50
CA ALA A 207 -1.96 -1.41 23.02
C ALA A 207 -2.07 -0.41 21.87
N ASP A 208 -1.27 0.64 21.92
CA ASP A 208 -1.15 1.61 20.81
C ASP A 208 -0.53 0.97 19.58
N PHE A 209 -0.87 1.51 18.41
CA PHE A 209 -0.27 1.08 17.15
C PHE A 209 1.25 1.31 17.15
N GLN A 210 1.99 0.24 16.90
CA GLN A 210 3.45 0.27 16.75
C GLN A 210 3.81 -0.19 15.34
N HIS A 211 4.35 0.73 14.53
CA HIS A 211 4.79 0.40 13.18
C HIS A 211 6.13 -0.32 13.19
N GLU A 212 6.18 -1.51 12.61
CA GLU A 212 7.40 -2.25 12.37
C GLU A 212 7.94 -1.99 10.96
N HIS A 213 9.12 -1.38 10.89
CA HIS A 213 9.79 -1.12 9.61
C HIS A 213 10.26 -2.43 8.97
N LEU A 214 10.35 -2.41 7.63
CA LEU A 214 10.93 -3.53 6.90
C LEU A 214 12.38 -3.77 7.34
N ALA A 215 12.74 -5.04 7.54
CA ALA A 215 14.13 -5.41 7.83
C ALA A 215 15.07 -4.99 6.68
N PHE A 216 16.27 -4.53 7.02
CA PHE A 216 17.26 -4.06 6.04
C PHE A 216 17.55 -5.09 4.94
N SER A 217 17.64 -6.38 5.30
CA SER A 217 17.81 -7.47 4.34
C SER A 217 16.68 -7.54 3.31
N LYS A 218 15.44 -7.27 3.73
CA LYS A 218 14.27 -7.24 2.85
C LYS A 218 14.30 -6.03 1.93
N ILE A 219 14.71 -4.86 2.45
CA ILE A 219 14.88 -3.64 1.64
C ILE A 219 15.89 -3.89 0.52
N ILE A 220 17.06 -4.45 0.84
CA ILE A 220 18.10 -4.77 -0.16
C ILE A 220 17.59 -5.82 -1.15
N SER A 221 16.89 -6.85 -0.69
CA SER A 221 16.35 -7.88 -1.58
C SER A 221 15.30 -7.32 -2.56
N ASN A 222 14.50 -6.35 -2.12
CA ASN A 222 13.53 -5.70 -2.98
C ASN A 222 14.19 -4.81 -4.06
N GLU A 223 15.39 -4.26 -3.80
CA GLU A 223 16.09 -3.33 -4.68
C GLU A 223 17.30 -3.93 -5.44
N GLN A 224 17.40 -5.25 -5.53
CA GLN A 224 18.48 -5.94 -6.24
C GLN A 224 18.65 -5.46 -7.69
N LEU A 225 17.53 -5.24 -8.41
CA LEU A 225 17.56 -4.74 -9.78
C LEU A 225 18.17 -3.34 -9.87
N SER A 226 17.75 -2.43 -8.96
CA SER A 226 18.28 -1.07 -8.92
C SER A 226 19.76 -1.03 -8.54
N LEU A 227 20.17 -1.86 -7.59
CA LEU A 227 21.58 -2.00 -7.20
C LEU A 227 22.42 -2.56 -8.34
N PHE A 228 21.95 -3.60 -9.02
CA PHE A 228 22.61 -4.15 -10.20
C PHE A 228 22.73 -3.11 -11.33
N ALA A 229 21.65 -2.36 -11.59
CA ALA A 229 21.64 -1.30 -12.58
C ALA A 229 22.70 -0.21 -12.26
N LEU A 230 22.84 0.18 -11.00
CA LEU A 230 23.85 1.16 -10.57
C LEU A 230 25.27 0.64 -10.80
N LEU A 231 25.54 -0.63 -10.49
CA LEU A 231 26.87 -1.24 -10.76
C LEU A 231 27.15 -1.29 -12.25
N LEU A 232 26.17 -1.66 -13.08
CA LEU A 232 26.30 -1.70 -14.53
C LEU A 232 26.60 -0.30 -15.10
N TRP A 233 25.87 0.73 -14.64
CA TRP A 233 26.10 2.11 -15.06
C TRP A 233 27.45 2.62 -14.61
N LEU A 234 27.87 2.34 -13.39
CA LEU A 234 29.20 2.73 -12.89
C LEU A 234 30.32 2.09 -13.73
N GLY A 235 30.23 0.78 -13.98
CA GLY A 235 31.19 0.07 -14.82
C GLY A 235 31.21 0.61 -16.24
N GLY A 236 30.07 0.82 -16.87
CA GLY A 236 29.96 1.39 -18.22
C GLY A 236 30.56 2.79 -18.32
N LEU A 237 30.27 3.68 -17.36
CA LEU A 237 30.82 5.03 -17.34
C LEU A 237 32.35 5.04 -17.10
N LEU A 238 32.87 4.14 -16.25
CA LEU A 238 34.34 4.00 -16.06
C LEU A 238 35.03 3.50 -17.32
N LEU A 239 34.43 2.54 -18.02
CA LEU A 239 34.96 2.07 -19.32
C LEU A 239 34.95 3.18 -20.37
N MET A 240 33.86 3.96 -20.46
CA MET A 240 33.77 5.11 -21.36
C MET A 240 34.81 6.18 -21.03
N ALA A 241 35.01 6.47 -19.75
CA ALA A 241 36.04 7.44 -19.32
C ALA A 241 37.42 6.97 -19.69
N ASN A 242 37.78 5.70 -19.41
CA ASN A 242 39.08 5.12 -19.76
C ASN A 242 39.32 5.10 -21.28
N TYR A 243 38.32 4.75 -22.06
CA TYR A 243 38.40 4.79 -23.53
C TYR A 243 38.65 6.22 -24.04
N SER A 244 37.91 7.19 -23.51
CA SER A 244 38.05 8.59 -23.91
C SER A 244 39.41 9.17 -23.57
N THR A 245 39.97 8.87 -22.38
CA THR A 245 41.28 9.37 -21.96
C THR A 245 42.43 8.82 -22.83
N LYS A 246 42.30 7.57 -23.29
CA LYS A 246 43.31 6.97 -24.21
C LYS A 246 43.31 7.61 -25.60
N ASN A 247 42.21 8.20 -26.03
CA ASN A 247 42.03 8.79 -27.35
C ASN A 247 42.08 10.32 -27.34
N LEU A 248 42.26 10.96 -26.18
CA LEU A 248 42.48 12.40 -26.09
C LEU A 248 43.92 12.66 -26.57
N LYS A 249 44.04 13.26 -27.75
CA LYS A 249 45.36 13.84 -28.19
C LYS A 249 45.64 15.03 -27.29
N ALA A 250 46.78 15.01 -26.60
CA ALA A 250 47.30 16.21 -25.96
C ALA A 250 47.48 17.28 -27.05
N PHE A 251 46.81 18.42 -26.86
CA PHE A 251 47.06 19.62 -27.65
C PHE A 251 48.30 20.32 -27.12
#